data_78a48e392a955c586c19129ff90090cd
#
_entry.id   78a48e392a955c586c19129ff90090cd
#
_cell.length_a   1.000
_cell.length_b   1.000
_cell.length_c   1.000
_cell.angle_alpha   90.00
_cell.angle_beta   90.00
_cell.angle_gamma   90.00
#
_symmetry.space_group_name_H-M   'P 1'
#
loop_
_entity.id
_entity.type
_entity.pdbx_description
1 polymer ?
#
loop_
_entity_poly.entity_id
_entity_poly.type
_entity_poly.pdbx_seq_one_letter_code
_entity_poly.pdbx_strand_id
1 'polypeptide(L)'
;MKWYINKSKPICPQICEHMCVAINLGEFAPNEKVYSVRELSLLIGVTPNTVQKAYDMLYEMNIIYSVPGAGWFVCENTNACTKRV
;
A
#
# COMPACT_ATOMS: atom_id res chain seq x y z
N MET A 1 -13.35 3.09 1.22
CA MET A 1 -12.26 2.13 1.33
C MET A 1 -12.53 1.21 2.51
N LYS A 2 -12.44 -0.08 2.29
CA LYS A 2 -12.88 -1.07 3.28
C LYS A 2 -11.80 -2.12 3.51
N TRP A 3 -10.66 -1.70 4.00
CA TRP A 3 -9.58 -2.63 4.31
C TRP A 3 -9.76 -3.16 5.73
N TYR A 4 -10.15 -4.41 5.82
CA TYR A 4 -10.21 -5.07 7.11
C TYR A 4 -8.84 -5.62 7.48
N ILE A 5 -8.37 -5.28 8.68
CA ILE A 5 -7.08 -5.75 9.19
C ILE A 5 -7.35 -6.64 10.40
N ASN A 6 -6.88 -7.87 10.31
CA ASN A 6 -6.97 -8.81 11.44
C ASN A 6 -5.76 -8.59 12.33
N LYS A 7 -5.98 -7.92 13.46
CA LYS A 7 -4.87 -7.50 14.31
C LYS A 7 -4.25 -8.63 15.11
N SER A 8 -4.82 -9.83 15.03
CA SER A 8 -4.20 -11.00 15.66
C SER A 8 -3.17 -11.68 14.76
N LYS A 9 -2.96 -11.16 13.56
CA LYS A 9 -1.98 -11.66 12.60
C LYS A 9 -1.03 -10.54 12.20
N PRO A 10 0.12 -10.89 11.60
CA PRO A 10 1.05 -9.85 11.14
C PRO A 10 0.34 -8.84 10.25
N ILE A 11 0.56 -7.56 10.53
CA ILE A 11 -0.22 -6.50 9.88
C ILE A 11 0.38 -6.07 8.55
N CYS A 12 1.71 -5.97 8.48
CA CYS A 12 2.34 -5.47 7.25
C CYS A 12 1.98 -6.28 6.00
N PRO A 13 2.02 -7.63 6.04
CA PRO A 13 1.60 -8.39 4.86
C PRO A 13 0.15 -8.12 4.46
N GLN A 14 -0.73 -7.87 5.43
CA GLN A 14 -2.12 -7.58 5.14
C GLN A 14 -2.27 -6.25 4.42
N ILE A 15 -1.50 -5.24 4.85
CA ILE A 15 -1.52 -3.95 4.19
C ILE A 15 -1.03 -4.09 2.74
N CYS A 16 0.05 -4.85 2.55
CA CYS A 16 0.59 -5.07 1.21
C CYS A 16 -0.43 -5.77 0.32
N GLU A 17 -1.12 -6.77 0.86
CA GLU A 17 -2.12 -7.50 0.10
C GLU A 17 -3.29 -6.60 -0.29
N HIS A 18 -3.78 -5.81 0.66
CA HIS A 18 -4.88 -4.88 0.36
C HIS A 18 -4.48 -3.87 -0.70
N MET A 19 -3.26 -3.36 -0.62
CA MET A 19 -2.79 -2.41 -1.62
C MET A 19 -2.73 -3.06 -3.00
N CYS A 20 -2.18 -4.27 -3.09
CA CYS A 20 -2.10 -4.97 -4.37
C CYS A 20 -3.48 -5.23 -4.96
N VAL A 21 -4.43 -5.65 -4.12
CA VAL A 21 -5.80 -5.89 -4.59
C VAL A 21 -6.42 -4.60 -5.09
N ALA A 22 -6.26 -3.50 -4.34
CA ALA A 22 -6.82 -2.22 -4.74
C ALA A 22 -6.26 -1.77 -6.09
N ILE A 23 -4.96 -1.93 -6.29
CA ILE A 23 -4.33 -1.56 -7.56
C ILE A 23 -4.84 -2.44 -8.69
N ASN A 24 -4.94 -3.75 -8.45
CA ASN A 24 -5.43 -4.68 -9.47
C ASN A 24 -6.89 -4.42 -9.85
N LEU A 25 -7.68 -3.93 -8.89
CA LEU A 25 -9.07 -3.59 -9.16
C LEU A 25 -9.22 -2.20 -9.78
N GLY A 26 -8.14 -1.47 -9.96
CA GLY A 26 -8.20 -0.16 -10.57
C GLY A 26 -8.59 0.96 -9.63
N GLU A 27 -8.59 0.71 -8.31
CA GLU A 27 -8.90 1.76 -7.35
C GLU A 27 -7.81 2.84 -7.31
N PHE A 28 -6.57 2.45 -7.64
CA PHE A 28 -5.47 3.38 -7.82
C PHE A 28 -4.86 3.10 -9.18
N ALA A 29 -4.85 4.11 -10.04
CA ALA A 29 -4.27 3.99 -11.37
C ALA A 29 -2.75 4.14 -11.31
N PRO A 30 -2.03 3.73 -12.37
CA PRO A 30 -0.59 3.98 -12.42
C PRO A 30 -0.27 5.45 -12.21
N ASN A 31 0.74 5.72 -11.39
CA ASN A 31 1.18 7.07 -11.03
C ASN A 31 0.16 7.86 -10.21
N GLU A 32 -0.89 7.21 -9.76
CA GLU A 32 -1.86 7.87 -8.88
C GLU A 32 -1.34 7.83 -7.44
N LYS A 33 -1.64 8.90 -6.71
CA LYS A 33 -1.22 9.00 -5.31
C LYS A 33 -2.06 8.08 -4.45
N VAL A 34 -1.38 7.31 -3.59
CA VAL A 34 -2.06 6.47 -2.62
C VAL A 34 -2.14 7.21 -1.28
N TYR A 35 -2.79 6.57 -0.31
CA TYR A 35 -2.90 7.16 1.02
C TYR A 35 -1.52 7.43 1.60
N SER A 36 -1.38 8.56 2.28
CA SER A 36 -0.15 8.81 3.03
C SER A 36 -0.07 7.81 4.18
N VAL A 37 1.14 7.65 4.73
CA VAL A 37 1.33 6.77 5.87
C VAL A 37 0.39 7.16 7.02
N ARG A 38 0.29 8.45 7.29
CA ARG A 38 -0.56 8.93 8.37
C ARG A 38 -2.05 8.69 8.08
N GLU A 39 -2.46 8.97 6.85
CA GLU A 39 -3.87 8.76 6.47
C GLU A 39 -4.26 7.29 6.65
N LEU A 40 -3.43 6.40 6.13
CA LEU A 40 -3.76 4.99 6.21
C LEU A 40 -3.74 4.49 7.64
N SER A 41 -2.80 4.95 8.45
CA SER A 41 -2.73 4.53 9.85
C SER A 41 -4.03 4.89 10.57
N LEU A 42 -4.59 6.05 10.28
CA LEU A 42 -5.85 6.46 10.89
C LEU A 42 -7.03 5.66 10.36
N LEU A 43 -7.03 5.37 9.06
CA LEU A 43 -8.14 4.65 8.43
C LEU A 43 -8.26 3.22 8.92
N ILE A 44 -7.14 2.54 9.13
CA ILE A 44 -7.19 1.12 9.49
C ILE A 44 -6.84 0.87 10.96
N GLY A 45 -6.54 1.94 11.71
CA GLY A 45 -6.34 1.81 13.15
C GLY A 45 -5.05 1.13 13.55
N VAL A 46 -3.95 1.41 12.85
CA VAL A 46 -2.63 0.90 13.20
C VAL A 46 -1.66 2.09 13.32
N THR A 47 -0.48 1.85 13.90
CA THR A 47 0.48 2.93 14.07
C THR A 47 1.11 3.31 12.74
N PRO A 48 1.50 4.59 12.57
CA PRO A 48 2.19 5.00 11.34
C PRO A 48 3.45 4.19 11.06
N ASN A 49 4.17 3.81 12.11
CA ASN A 49 5.38 3.03 11.92
C ASN A 49 5.11 1.69 11.24
N THR A 50 3.98 1.07 11.59
CA THR A 50 3.58 -0.18 10.97
C THR A 50 3.24 0.02 9.48
N VAL A 51 2.52 1.11 9.18
CA VAL A 51 2.20 1.43 7.79
C VAL A 51 3.48 1.72 7.00
N GLN A 52 4.42 2.44 7.61
CA GLN A 52 5.67 2.76 6.94
C GLN A 52 6.44 1.50 6.57
N LYS A 53 6.46 0.52 7.46
CA LYS A 53 7.13 -0.75 7.15
C LYS A 53 6.47 -1.45 5.97
N ALA A 54 5.14 -1.44 5.92
CA ALA A 54 4.42 -2.05 4.80
C ALA A 54 4.73 -1.32 3.50
N TYR A 55 4.77 0.01 3.53
CA TYR A 55 5.08 0.79 2.34
C TYR A 55 6.52 0.56 1.88
N ASP A 56 7.45 0.38 2.82
CA ASP A 56 8.82 0.04 2.45
C ASP A 56 8.87 -1.30 1.72
N MET A 57 8.08 -2.27 2.17
CA MET A 57 7.99 -3.55 1.49
C MET A 57 7.41 -3.41 0.08
N LEU A 58 6.35 -2.62 -0.06
CA LEU A 58 5.75 -2.36 -1.37
C LEU A 58 6.71 -1.63 -2.29
N TYR A 59 7.50 -0.74 -1.75
CA TYR A 59 8.51 -0.02 -2.52
C TYR A 59 9.56 -1.00 -3.07
N GLU A 60 10.02 -1.92 -2.24
CA GLU A 60 11.01 -2.90 -2.68
C GLU A 60 10.45 -3.87 -3.71
N MET A 61 9.14 -4.07 -3.70
CA MET A 61 8.47 -4.91 -4.69
C MET A 61 8.14 -4.14 -5.96
N ASN A 62 8.51 -2.87 -6.05
CA ASN A 62 8.25 -2.01 -7.19
C ASN A 62 6.74 -1.82 -7.44
N ILE A 63 5.97 -1.79 -6.38
CA ILE A 63 4.53 -1.59 -6.48
C ILE A 63 4.17 -0.13 -6.28
N ILE A 64 4.86 0.55 -5.37
CA ILE A 64 4.68 1.99 -5.15
C ILE A 64 6.05 2.65 -5.08
N TYR A 65 6.07 3.98 -5.27
CA TYR A 65 7.30 4.75 -5.15
C TYR A 65 7.01 6.03 -4.37
N SER A 66 8.07 6.61 -3.83
CA SER A 66 7.96 7.80 -2.99
C SER A 66 8.54 9.01 -3.72
N VAL A 67 7.83 10.13 -3.63
CA VAL A 67 8.34 11.41 -4.11
C VAL A 67 8.45 12.33 -2.90
N PRO A 68 9.66 12.72 -2.51
CA PRO A 68 9.82 13.57 -1.32
C PRO A 68 8.99 14.84 -1.44
N GLY A 69 8.26 15.16 -0.38
CA GLY A 69 7.39 16.34 -0.35
C GLY A 69 6.05 16.15 -1.03
N ALA A 70 5.85 15.05 -1.75
CA ALA A 70 4.59 14.83 -2.46
C ALA A 70 3.84 13.61 -1.95
N GLY A 71 4.53 12.52 -1.60
CA GLY A 71 3.90 11.35 -1.03
C GLY A 71 4.24 10.07 -1.77
N TRP A 72 3.34 9.10 -1.69
CA TRP A 72 3.52 7.78 -2.29
C TRP A 72 2.57 7.61 -3.47
N PHE A 73 3.07 6.97 -4.52
CA PHE A 73 2.35 6.83 -5.78
C PHE A 73 2.49 5.41 -6.30
N VAL A 74 1.52 4.98 -7.10
CA VAL A 74 1.54 3.67 -7.73
C VAL A 74 2.57 3.66 -8.86
N CYS A 75 3.42 2.63 -8.90
CA CYS A 75 4.39 2.51 -9.97
C CYS A 75 3.67 2.35 -11.30
N GLU A 76 4.28 2.88 -12.35
CA GLU A 76 3.69 2.81 -13.68
C GLU A 76 3.51 1.36 -14.13
N ASN A 77 4.47 0.51 -13.84
CA ASN A 77 4.38 -0.91 -14.15
C ASN A 77 3.99 -1.66 -12.89
N THR A 78 2.69 -1.91 -12.74
CA THR A 78 2.16 -2.56 -11.55
C THR A 78 1.92 -4.06 -11.75
N ASN A 79 2.49 -4.65 -12.79
CA ASN A 79 2.30 -6.08 -13.05
C ASN A 79 2.84 -6.97 -11.94
N ALA A 80 3.67 -6.41 -11.07
CA ALA A 80 4.20 -7.18 -9.95
C ALA A 80 3.09 -7.77 -9.09
N CYS A 81 1.99 -7.05 -8.90
CA CYS A 81 0.86 -7.54 -8.11
C CYS A 81 0.19 -8.73 -8.78
N THR A 82 0.03 -8.66 -10.10
CA THR A 82 -0.62 -9.69 -10.87
C THR A 82 0.24 -10.95 -10.95
N LYS A 83 1.53 -10.76 -11.08
CA LYS A 83 2.44 -11.89 -11.26
C LYS A 83 2.60 -12.73 -10.01
N ARG A 84 2.09 -12.27 -8.90
CA ARG A 84 2.21 -12.99 -7.65
C ARG A 84 1.07 -13.98 -7.42
N VAL A 85 0.14 -13.99 -8.29
CA VAL A 85 -1.02 -14.86 -8.16
C VAL A 85 -0.64 -16.29 -8.47
#